data_01f563d0d7ba12233a82d2c364042b29
#
_entry.id   01f563d0d7ba12233a82d2c364042b29
#
_cell.length_a   1.000
_cell.length_b   1.000
_cell.length_c   1.000
_cell.angle_alpha   90.00
_cell.angle_beta   90.00
_cell.angle_gamma   90.00
#
_symmetry.space_group_name_H-M   'P 1'
#
loop_
_entity.id
_entity.type
_entity.pdbx_description
1 polymer ?
#
loop_
_entity_poly.entity_id
_entity_poly.type
_entity_poly.pdbx_seq_one_letter_code
_entity_poly.pdbx_strand_id
1 'polypeptide(L)' 'MRIISEEFTNETTGENVTGLTLMLDGKIKQVFDILVQKSGGTKTYLDIIQEALVSGINSQIQKLRDENKNS' A
#
# COMPACT_ATOMS: atom_id res chain seq x y z
N MET A 1 0.22 -6.35 -12.03
CA MET A 1 0.72 -5.38 -11.03
C MET A 1 2.20 -5.59 -10.82
N ARG A 2 2.95 -4.52 -10.74
CA ARG A 2 4.39 -4.56 -10.50
C ARG A 2 4.74 -3.55 -9.42
N ILE A 3 5.61 -3.96 -8.49
CA ILE A 3 6.12 -3.06 -7.45
C ILE A 3 7.63 -2.97 -7.59
N ILE A 4 8.14 -1.75 -7.68
CA ILE A 4 9.57 -1.48 -7.78
C ILE A 4 10.01 -0.80 -6.49
N SER A 5 11.08 -1.33 -5.89
CA SER A 5 11.67 -0.77 -4.67
C SER A 5 12.93 0.01 -5.02
N GLU A 6 13.04 1.22 -4.48
CA GLU A 6 14.24 2.05 -4.64
C GLU A 6 14.64 2.63 -3.29
N GLU A 7 15.93 2.74 -3.06
CA GLU A 7 16.46 3.36 -1.86
C GLU A 7 16.82 4.82 -2.15
N PHE A 8 16.38 5.70 -1.26
CA PHE A 8 16.70 7.12 -1.32
C PHE A 8 17.39 7.54 -0.03
N THR A 9 18.26 8.53 -0.12
CA THR A 9 18.90 9.11 1.06
C THR A 9 18.27 10.47 1.32
N ASN A 10 17.79 10.67 2.55
CA ASN A 10 17.31 11.99 2.96
C ASN A 10 18.53 12.88 3.17
N GLU A 11 18.68 13.91 2.35
CA GLU A 11 19.86 14.79 2.38
C GLU A 11 19.95 15.59 3.69
N THR A 12 18.83 15.84 4.34
CA THR A 12 18.80 16.61 5.58
C THR A 12 19.21 15.78 6.80
N THR A 13 18.75 14.53 6.87
CA THR A 13 18.97 13.66 8.04
C THR A 13 20.02 12.59 7.81
N GLY A 14 20.35 12.31 6.55
CA GLY A 14 21.26 11.21 6.17
C GLY A 14 20.61 9.83 6.25
N GLU A 15 19.34 9.76 6.61
CA GLU A 15 18.63 8.48 6.70
C GLU A 15 18.29 7.92 5.32
N ASN A 16 18.31 6.59 5.22
CA ASN A 16 17.85 5.89 4.02
C ASN A 16 16.35 5.71 4.09
N VAL A 17 15.69 6.00 2.96
CA VAL A 17 14.23 5.85 2.84
C VAL A 17 13.95 4.91 1.67
N THR A 18 13.14 3.89 1.92
CA THR A 18 12.71 2.97 0.88
C THR A 18 11.48 3.53 0.17
N GLY A 19 11.62 3.79 -1.13
CA GLY A 19 10.50 4.20 -1.96
C GLY A 19 9.95 3.00 -2.73
N LEU A 20 8.63 2.93 -2.83
CA LEU A 20 7.95 1.88 -3.59
C LEU A 20 7.12 2.51 -4.69
N THR A 21 7.31 2.05 -5.92
CA THR A 21 6.50 2.46 -7.06
C THR A 21 5.60 1.30 -7.45
N LEU A 22 4.31 1.56 -7.50
CA LEU A 22 3.31 0.56 -7.86
C LEU A 22 2.79 0.86 -9.26
N MET A 23 2.89 -0.14 -10.14
CA MET A 23 2.32 -0.07 -11.48
C MET A 23 1.09 -0.95 -11.55
N LEU A 24 -0.03 -0.37 -11.96
CA LEU A 24 -1.30 -1.08 -12.09
C LEU A 24 -1.54 -1.43 -13.55
N ASP A 25 -1.76 -2.72 -13.80
CA ASP A 25 -2.10 -3.21 -15.13
C ASP A 25 -3.00 -4.45 -15.01
N GLY A 26 -3.52 -4.91 -16.14
CA GLY A 26 -4.28 -6.13 -16.23
C GLY A 26 -5.53 -6.16 -15.35
N LYS A 27 -5.80 -7.30 -14.75
CA LYS A 27 -6.99 -7.52 -13.91
C LYS A 27 -7.01 -6.64 -12.66
N ILE A 28 -5.85 -6.40 -12.07
CA ILE A 28 -5.76 -5.54 -10.88
C ILE A 28 -6.19 -4.13 -11.21
N LYS A 29 -5.75 -3.60 -12.36
CA LYS A 29 -6.19 -2.27 -12.79
C LYS A 29 -7.70 -2.22 -12.97
N GLN A 30 -8.29 -3.26 -13.57
CA GLN A 30 -9.74 -3.35 -13.75
C GLN A 30 -10.47 -3.31 -12.42
N VAL A 31 -9.98 -4.02 -11.40
CA VAL A 31 -10.57 -3.99 -10.06
C VAL A 31 -10.51 -2.58 -9.48
N PHE A 32 -9.37 -1.92 -9.63
CA PHE A 32 -9.20 -0.55 -9.14
C PHE A 32 -10.13 0.43 -9.86
N ASP A 33 -10.31 0.26 -11.17
CA ASP A 33 -11.24 1.09 -11.94
C ASP A 33 -12.68 0.93 -11.45
N ILE A 34 -13.08 -0.29 -11.10
CA ILE A 34 -14.40 -0.56 -10.52
C ILE A 34 -14.55 0.13 -9.16
N LEU A 35 -13.52 0.05 -8.32
CA LEU A 35 -13.55 0.68 -6.99
C LEU A 35 -13.64 2.20 -7.10
N VAL A 36 -12.89 2.80 -8.02
CA VAL A 36 -12.97 4.24 -8.27
C VAL A 36 -14.37 4.62 -8.74
N GLN A 37 -14.94 3.86 -9.67
CA GLN A 37 -16.27 4.10 -10.21
C GLN A 37 -17.34 3.99 -9.10
N LYS A 38 -17.26 2.98 -8.26
CA LYS A 38 -18.21 2.77 -7.17
C LYS A 38 -18.13 3.84 -6.09
N SER A 39 -17.00 4.52 -5.97
CA SER A 39 -16.86 5.63 -5.05
C SER A 39 -17.53 6.91 -5.55
N GLY A 40 -18.11 6.87 -6.75
CA GLY A 40 -18.71 8.06 -7.37
C GLY A 40 -17.70 9.10 -7.82
N GLY A 41 -16.46 8.68 -8.05
CA GLY A 41 -15.37 9.57 -8.44
C GLY A 41 -14.76 10.36 -7.29
N THR A 42 -15.10 10.02 -6.04
CA THR A 42 -14.55 10.69 -4.85
C THR A 42 -13.19 10.17 -4.45
N LYS A 43 -12.80 8.98 -4.92
CA LYS A 43 -11.52 8.35 -4.60
C LYS A 43 -10.67 8.18 -5.85
N THR A 44 -9.35 8.36 -5.68
CA THR A 44 -8.36 8.10 -6.72
C THR A 44 -7.74 6.71 -6.50
N TYR A 45 -6.92 6.25 -7.46
CA TYR A 45 -6.13 5.03 -7.27
C TYR A 45 -5.26 5.12 -6.01
N LEU A 46 -4.67 6.29 -5.78
CA LEU A 46 -3.82 6.50 -4.62
C LEU A 46 -4.62 6.34 -3.32
N ASP A 47 -5.81 6.89 -3.25
CA ASP A 47 -6.67 6.76 -2.07
C ASP A 47 -6.97 5.30 -1.77
N ILE A 48 -7.31 4.52 -2.79
CA ILE A 48 -7.64 3.10 -2.64
C ILE A 48 -6.43 2.31 -2.16
N ILE A 49 -5.26 2.57 -2.73
CA ILE A 49 -4.02 1.90 -2.32
C ILE A 49 -3.67 2.26 -0.87
N GLN A 50 -3.79 3.53 -0.50
CA GLN A 50 -3.49 3.96 0.87
C GLN A 50 -4.41 3.26 1.88
N GLU A 51 -5.69 3.18 1.59
CA GLU A 51 -6.65 2.47 2.45
C GLU A 51 -6.29 0.98 2.57
N ALA A 52 -5.95 0.35 1.44
CA ALA A 52 -5.58 -1.06 1.42
C ALA A 52 -4.29 -1.31 2.21
N LEU A 53 -3.30 -0.43 2.07
CA LEU A 53 -2.03 -0.55 2.80
C LEU A 53 -2.25 -0.41 4.30
N VAL A 54 -3.00 0.59 4.73
CA VAL A 54 -3.29 0.79 6.16
C VAL A 54 -4.02 -0.43 6.73
N SER A 55 -5.05 -0.91 6.02
CA SER A 55 -5.80 -2.09 6.45
C SER A 55 -4.90 -3.33 6.52
N GLY A 56 -4.05 -3.54 5.50
CA GLY A 56 -3.13 -4.68 5.46
C GLY A 56 -2.08 -4.61 6.56
N ILE A 57 -1.53 -3.44 6.82
CA ILE A 57 -0.55 -3.24 7.90
C ILE A 57 -1.18 -3.53 9.24
N ASN A 58 -2.39 -3.03 9.49
CA ASN A 58 -3.10 -3.29 10.74
C ASN A 58 -3.36 -4.79 10.94
N SER A 59 -3.71 -5.51 9.86
CA SER A 59 -3.88 -6.96 9.90
C SER A 59 -2.59 -7.68 10.27
N GLN A 60 -1.45 -7.24 9.71
CA GLN A 60 -0.14 -7.83 10.03
C GLN A 60 0.23 -7.58 11.49
N ILE A 61 -0.02 -6.38 11.99
CA ILE A 61 0.24 -6.04 13.40
C ILE A 61 -0.61 -6.92 14.32
N GLN A 62 -1.85 -7.13 13.98
CA GLN A 62 -2.75 -7.97 14.77
C GLN A 62 -2.27 -9.42 14.82
N LYS A 63 -1.79 -9.95 13.69
CA LYS A 63 -1.22 -11.30 13.64
C LYS A 63 0.01 -11.44 14.55
N LEU A 64 0.88 -10.44 14.56
CA LEU A 64 2.05 -10.45 15.42
C LEU A 64 1.66 -10.46 16.89
N ARG A 65 0.64 -9.69 17.28
CA ARG A 65 0.12 -9.68 18.65
C ARG A 65 -0.45 -11.03 19.05
N ASP A 66 -1.20 -11.66 18.15
CA ASP A 66 -1.82 -12.95 18.41
C ASP A 66 -0.75 -14.05 18.57
N GLU A 67 0.30 -14.01 17.76
CA GLU A 67 1.43 -14.93 17.88
C GLU A 67 2.14 -14.77 19.22
N ASN A 68 2.32 -13.53 19.68
CA ASN A 68 2.97 -13.26 20.96
C ASN A 68 2.13 -13.73 22.14
N LYS A 69 0.80 -13.70 22.02
CA LYS A 69 -0.10 -14.18 23.08
C LYS A 69 -0.06 -15.70 23.23
N ASN A 70 0.24 -16.41 22.16
CA ASN A 70 0.24 -17.88 22.13
C ASN A 70 1.60 -18.49 22.49
N SER A 71 2.58 -17.66 22.70
CA SER A 71 3.93 -18.12 23.09
C SER A 71 4.16 -18.07 24.64
#